data_43c615537e940ae3c871629d6acad475
#
_entry.id   43c615537e940ae3c871629d6acad475
#
_cell.length_a   1.000
_cell.length_b   1.000
_cell.length_c   1.000
_cell.angle_alpha   90.00
_cell.angle_beta   90.00
_cell.angle_gamma   90.00
#
_symmetry.space_group_name_H-M   'P 1'
#
loop_
_entity.id
_entity.type
_entity.pdbx_description
1 polymer ?
#
loop_
_entity_poly.entity_id
_entity_poly.type
_entity_poly.pdbx_seq_one_letter_code
_entity_poly.pdbx_strand_id
1 'polypeptide(L)'
;MDLPARPFDLPRYLAMLPLFQEMTPPELLRLAEGCRLRRLQRGDTVFRVGEPCEEFHVAVTGQVKLFAISPAGQEKVIELIGPGQSFAEALMFTGKPYIINAQTLSDALVLSVGKDTVFGEISRDPRFAMRMLAGISRRLHGLVHDVQAYALHNGMQRVIGYLLRDLGDAPGALPEPASGLMPLAGAGSGGRAPPCREA
;
A
#
# COMPACT_ATOMS: atom_id res chain seq x y z
N MET A 1 19.03 21.51 27.80
CA MET A 1 17.86 21.00 28.56
C MET A 1 17.14 20.06 27.62
N ASP A 2 17.62 18.79 27.56
CA ASP A 2 17.07 17.78 26.68
C ASP A 2 15.71 17.34 27.25
N LEU A 3 14.64 17.67 26.52
CA LEU A 3 13.33 17.10 26.79
C LEU A 3 13.44 15.58 26.56
N PRO A 4 13.02 14.74 27.54
CA PRO A 4 13.02 13.30 27.31
C PRO A 4 12.19 12.98 26.08
N ALA A 5 12.78 12.29 25.11
CA ALA A 5 12.09 11.84 23.92
C ALA A 5 10.84 11.06 24.39
N ARG A 6 9.64 11.57 24.05
CA ARG A 6 8.40 10.87 24.40
C ARG A 6 8.48 9.46 23.81
N PRO A 7 8.16 8.42 24.59
CA PRO A 7 8.12 7.08 24.05
C PRO A 7 7.17 7.04 22.85
N PHE A 8 7.56 6.31 21.80
CA PHE A 8 6.76 6.19 20.58
C PHE A 8 5.40 5.56 20.92
N ASP A 9 4.33 6.31 20.74
CA ASP A 9 2.95 5.86 21.00
C ASP A 9 2.48 4.96 19.86
N LEU A 10 2.77 3.68 19.99
CA LEU A 10 2.52 2.69 18.95
C LEU A 10 1.02 2.49 18.66
N PRO A 11 0.11 2.38 19.66
CA PRO A 11 -1.33 2.28 19.38
C PRO A 11 -1.87 3.47 18.60
N ARG A 12 -1.44 4.68 18.97
CA ARG A 12 -1.83 5.90 18.25
C ARG A 12 -1.29 5.92 16.81
N TYR A 13 -0.07 5.45 16.61
CA TYR A 13 0.50 5.34 15.26
C TYR A 13 -0.26 4.32 14.42
N LEU A 14 -0.57 3.14 14.96
CA LEU A 14 -1.37 2.12 14.27
C LEU A 14 -2.74 2.67 13.84
N ALA A 15 -3.40 3.46 14.68
CA ALA A 15 -4.70 4.07 14.36
C ALA A 15 -4.66 5.00 13.13
N MET A 16 -3.49 5.59 12.80
CA MET A 16 -3.34 6.47 11.65
C MET A 16 -3.10 5.69 10.35
N LEU A 17 -2.72 4.42 10.43
CA LEU A 17 -2.40 3.62 9.25
C LEU A 17 -3.67 3.19 8.51
N PRO A 18 -3.73 3.33 7.17
CA PRO A 18 -4.91 2.94 6.37
C PRO A 18 -5.38 1.51 6.61
N LEU A 19 -4.43 0.60 6.91
CA LEU A 19 -4.71 -0.80 7.19
C LEU A 19 -5.54 -1.00 8.47
N PHE A 20 -5.40 -0.11 9.46
CA PHE A 20 -5.96 -0.26 10.80
C PHE A 20 -7.00 0.81 11.18
N GLN A 21 -7.40 1.67 10.24
CA GLN A 21 -8.33 2.79 10.51
C GLN A 21 -9.66 2.37 11.12
N GLU A 22 -10.10 1.13 10.87
CA GLU A 22 -11.38 0.62 11.37
C GLU A 22 -11.23 -0.23 12.65
N MET A 23 -10.01 -0.29 13.21
CA MET A 23 -9.75 -1.04 14.43
C MET A 23 -10.19 -0.25 15.66
N THR A 24 -10.73 -0.98 16.63
CA THR A 24 -11.11 -0.38 17.92
C THR A 24 -9.86 -0.13 18.79
N PRO A 25 -9.91 0.84 19.74
CA PRO A 25 -8.78 1.11 20.62
C PRO A 25 -8.26 -0.13 21.40
N PRO A 26 -9.10 -1.04 21.92
CA PRO A 26 -8.61 -2.26 22.55
C PRO A 26 -7.88 -3.21 21.60
N GLU A 27 -8.29 -3.29 20.33
CA GLU A 27 -7.59 -4.09 19.31
C GLU A 27 -6.23 -3.50 18.99
N LEU A 28 -6.16 -2.17 18.84
CA LEU A 28 -4.89 -1.47 18.59
C LEU A 28 -3.88 -1.64 19.72
N LEU A 29 -4.34 -1.65 20.98
CA LEU A 29 -3.49 -1.92 22.14
C LEU A 29 -2.89 -3.32 22.07
N ARG A 30 -3.72 -4.34 21.83
CA ARG A 30 -3.26 -5.73 21.73
C ARG A 30 -2.35 -5.98 20.53
N LEU A 31 -2.66 -5.37 19.39
CA LEU A 31 -1.77 -5.41 18.22
C LEU A 31 -0.40 -4.81 18.54
N ALA A 32 -0.37 -3.70 19.27
CA ALA A 32 0.86 -3.03 19.65
C ALA A 32 1.78 -3.93 20.50
N GLU A 33 1.22 -4.81 21.34
CA GLU A 33 1.98 -5.78 22.14
C GLU A 33 2.75 -6.78 21.27
N GLY A 34 2.19 -7.14 20.09
CA GLY A 34 2.83 -8.05 19.13
C GLY A 34 3.62 -7.35 18.03
N CYS A 35 3.84 -6.07 18.17
CA CYS A 35 4.61 -5.28 17.21
C CYS A 35 6.06 -5.08 17.66
N ARG A 36 6.97 -5.03 16.71
CA ARG A 36 8.38 -4.76 16.94
C ARG A 36 8.86 -3.61 16.06
N LEU A 37 9.43 -2.59 16.68
CA LEU A 37 9.99 -1.44 15.98
C LEU A 37 11.49 -1.67 15.74
N ARG A 38 11.92 -1.64 14.48
CA ARG A 38 13.30 -1.89 14.05
C ARG A 38 13.89 -0.61 13.44
N ARG A 39 15.04 -0.20 13.94
CA ARG A 39 15.86 0.84 13.30
C ARG A 39 16.82 0.15 12.34
N LEU A 40 16.78 0.54 11.08
CA LEU A 40 17.57 -0.02 10.01
C LEU A 40 18.35 1.09 9.31
N GLN A 41 19.60 0.81 8.96
CA GLN A 41 20.43 1.72 8.19
C GLN A 41 20.16 1.54 6.69
N ARG A 42 20.58 2.50 5.88
CA ARG A 42 20.52 2.37 4.43
C ARG A 42 21.25 1.10 3.96
N GLY A 43 20.57 0.29 3.16
CA GLY A 43 21.11 -0.96 2.61
C GLY A 43 20.83 -2.19 3.48
N ASP A 44 20.23 -2.02 4.68
CA ASP A 44 19.87 -3.16 5.52
C ASP A 44 18.71 -3.97 4.89
N THR A 45 18.81 -5.28 5.04
CA THR A 45 17.77 -6.21 4.61
C THR A 45 16.65 -6.25 5.64
N VAL A 46 15.40 -6.10 5.19
CA VAL A 46 14.21 -6.32 6.02
C VAL A 46 13.88 -7.81 6.07
N PHE A 47 13.80 -8.44 4.89
CA PHE A 47 13.65 -9.88 4.68
C PHE A 47 14.16 -10.28 3.30
N ARG A 48 14.38 -11.58 3.10
CA ARG A 48 14.82 -12.18 1.81
C ARG A 48 13.77 -13.12 1.25
N VAL A 49 13.78 -13.26 -0.07
CA VAL A 49 13.02 -14.29 -0.77
C VAL A 49 13.30 -15.66 -0.19
N GLY A 50 12.25 -16.45 0.06
CA GLY A 50 12.36 -17.81 0.61
C GLY A 50 12.34 -17.88 2.15
N GLU A 51 12.54 -16.78 2.87
CA GLU A 51 12.38 -16.77 4.34
C GLU A 51 10.90 -16.93 4.73
N PRO A 52 10.60 -17.59 5.86
CA PRO A 52 9.22 -17.71 6.36
C PRO A 52 8.59 -16.34 6.60
N CYS A 53 7.34 -16.16 6.17
CA CYS A 53 6.61 -14.91 6.38
C CYS A 53 5.84 -14.98 7.72
N GLU A 54 6.52 -14.66 8.80
CA GLU A 54 5.95 -14.61 10.16
C GLU A 54 5.54 -13.21 10.61
N GLU A 55 5.84 -12.22 9.80
CA GLU A 55 5.52 -10.81 10.07
C GLU A 55 5.16 -10.11 8.76
N PHE A 56 4.28 -9.12 8.83
CA PHE A 56 4.24 -8.07 7.81
C PHE A 56 4.81 -6.77 8.37
N HIS A 57 5.07 -5.80 7.52
CA HIS A 57 5.83 -4.63 7.90
C HIS A 57 5.15 -3.33 7.47
N VAL A 58 5.48 -2.24 8.19
CA VAL A 58 5.09 -0.87 7.84
C VAL A 58 6.33 0.01 7.89
N ALA A 59 6.58 0.79 6.86
CA ALA A 59 7.60 1.83 6.92
C ALA A 59 7.07 3.01 7.77
N VAL A 60 7.69 3.27 8.93
CA VAL A 60 7.34 4.41 9.79
C VAL A 60 8.04 5.66 9.30
N THR A 61 9.34 5.53 9.00
CA THR A 61 10.17 6.58 8.35
C THR A 61 11.12 5.92 7.37
N GLY A 62 11.67 6.73 6.45
CA GLY A 62 12.59 6.23 5.43
C GLY A 62 11.86 5.54 4.27
N GLN A 63 12.64 4.86 3.43
CA GLN A 63 12.12 4.16 2.26
C GLN A 63 12.66 2.74 2.19
N VAL A 64 11.81 1.81 1.75
CA VAL A 64 12.13 0.40 1.52
C VAL A 64 11.84 0.06 0.05
N LYS A 65 12.76 -0.60 -0.64
CA LYS A 65 12.49 -1.19 -1.96
C LYS A 65 12.09 -2.65 -1.83
N LEU A 66 11.08 -3.05 -2.57
CA LEU A 66 10.74 -4.44 -2.83
C LEU A 66 11.29 -4.80 -4.20
N PHE A 67 12.09 -5.87 -4.31
CA PHE A 67 12.77 -6.20 -5.55
C PHE A 67 12.94 -7.70 -5.76
N ALA A 68 12.97 -8.09 -7.03
CA ALA A 68 13.32 -9.43 -7.46
C ALA A 68 14.73 -9.44 -8.08
N ILE A 69 15.40 -10.60 -7.99
CA ILE A 69 16.67 -10.84 -8.67
C ILE A 69 16.44 -11.91 -9.74
N SER A 70 16.81 -11.60 -10.97
CA SER A 70 16.75 -12.56 -12.09
C SER A 70 17.81 -13.66 -11.93
N PRO A 71 17.68 -14.80 -12.63
CA PRO A 71 18.73 -15.83 -12.65
C PRO A 71 20.10 -15.32 -13.13
N ALA A 72 20.10 -14.25 -13.93
CA ALA A 72 21.34 -13.57 -14.37
C ALA A 72 21.88 -12.55 -13.35
N GLY A 73 21.32 -12.48 -12.13
CA GLY A 73 21.76 -11.57 -11.08
C GLY A 73 21.27 -10.12 -11.22
N GLN A 74 20.40 -9.83 -12.20
CA GLN A 74 19.88 -8.48 -12.40
C GLN A 74 18.76 -8.19 -11.39
N GLU A 75 18.87 -7.07 -10.70
CA GLU A 75 17.85 -6.58 -9.79
C GLU A 75 16.75 -5.82 -10.56
N LYS A 76 15.50 -6.11 -10.24
CA LYS A 76 14.33 -5.33 -10.69
C LYS A 76 13.52 -4.88 -9.49
N VAL A 77 13.43 -3.57 -9.31
CA VAL A 77 12.55 -2.97 -8.30
C VAL A 77 11.10 -3.18 -8.74
N ILE A 78 10.30 -3.73 -7.85
CA ILE A 78 8.86 -3.99 -8.03
C ILE A 78 8.05 -2.84 -7.44
N GLU A 79 8.41 -2.40 -6.22
CA GLU A 79 7.67 -1.37 -5.50
C GLU A 79 8.63 -0.59 -4.58
N LEU A 80 8.35 0.70 -4.40
CA LEU A 80 8.98 1.56 -3.41
C LEU A 80 7.98 1.85 -2.30
N ILE A 81 8.35 1.50 -1.09
CA ILE A 81 7.52 1.66 0.10
C ILE A 81 7.99 2.91 0.85
N GLY A 82 7.10 3.87 1.00
CA GLY A 82 7.32 5.10 1.77
C GLY A 82 6.67 5.05 3.16
N PRO A 83 6.82 6.13 3.94
CA PRO A 83 6.24 6.24 5.28
C PRO A 83 4.72 6.01 5.28
N GLY A 84 4.22 5.26 6.26
CA GLY A 84 2.81 4.91 6.41
C GLY A 84 2.32 3.76 5.53
N GLN A 85 3.15 3.26 4.61
CA GLN A 85 2.78 2.14 3.74
C GLN A 85 3.16 0.80 4.36
N SER A 86 2.24 -0.18 4.26
CA SER A 86 2.46 -1.57 4.68
C SER A 86 2.93 -2.43 3.51
N PHE A 87 3.61 -3.53 3.79
CA PHE A 87 4.06 -4.50 2.80
C PHE A 87 4.15 -5.91 3.38
N ALA A 88 4.05 -6.92 2.52
CA ALA A 88 4.05 -8.35 2.81
C ALA A 88 2.81 -8.88 3.58
N GLU A 89 1.79 -8.07 3.85
CA GLU A 89 0.58 -8.47 4.57
C GLU A 89 -0.17 -9.62 3.89
N ALA A 90 -0.25 -9.63 2.55
CA ALA A 90 -0.94 -10.69 1.82
C ALA A 90 -0.26 -12.05 1.97
N LEU A 91 1.07 -12.09 2.07
CA LEU A 91 1.84 -13.32 2.20
C LEU A 91 1.61 -14.01 3.55
N MET A 92 1.47 -13.22 4.60
CA MET A 92 1.17 -13.72 5.95
C MET A 92 -0.09 -14.60 5.98
N PHE A 93 -1.14 -14.21 5.24
CA PHE A 93 -2.40 -14.97 5.16
C PHE A 93 -2.32 -16.22 4.26
N THR A 94 -1.40 -16.24 3.30
CA THR A 94 -1.27 -17.37 2.37
C THR A 94 -0.39 -18.49 2.90
N GLY A 95 0.32 -18.28 4.01
CA GLY A 95 1.30 -19.23 4.55
C GLY A 95 2.50 -19.48 3.64
N LYS A 96 2.69 -18.66 2.62
CA LYS A 96 3.84 -18.74 1.71
C LYS A 96 5.03 -17.97 2.26
N PRO A 97 6.27 -18.40 1.95
CA PRO A 97 7.45 -17.61 2.25
C PRO A 97 7.45 -16.29 1.48
N TYR A 98 8.34 -15.37 1.84
CA TYR A 98 8.54 -14.14 1.07
C TYR A 98 8.93 -14.48 -0.37
N ILE A 99 8.25 -13.88 -1.35
CA ILE A 99 8.44 -14.15 -2.79
C ILE A 99 9.38 -13.14 -3.47
N ILE A 100 9.75 -12.08 -2.77
CA ILE A 100 10.67 -11.02 -3.20
C ILE A 100 11.55 -10.62 -2.02
N ASN A 101 12.56 -9.78 -2.28
CA ASN A 101 13.42 -9.21 -1.25
C ASN A 101 12.92 -7.83 -0.84
N ALA A 102 13.23 -7.43 0.41
CA ALA A 102 13.00 -6.09 0.91
C ALA A 102 14.28 -5.50 1.51
N GLN A 103 14.66 -4.29 1.09
CA GLN A 103 15.87 -3.59 1.52
C GLN A 103 15.61 -2.10 1.68
N THR A 104 16.20 -1.49 2.71
CA THR A 104 16.11 -0.04 2.96
C THR A 104 16.91 0.77 1.94
N LEU A 105 16.34 1.87 1.43
CA LEU A 105 17.01 2.83 0.55
C LEU A 105 17.59 4.03 1.31
N SER A 106 17.12 4.26 2.52
CA SER A 106 17.60 5.28 3.46
C SER A 106 17.58 4.69 4.87
N ASP A 107 18.12 5.40 5.83
CA ASP A 107 17.87 5.09 7.24
C ASP A 107 16.36 5.08 7.48
N ALA A 108 15.87 4.01 8.08
CA ALA A 108 14.45 3.73 8.19
C ALA A 108 14.07 3.21 9.58
N LEU A 109 12.85 3.53 9.98
CA LEU A 109 12.17 2.92 11.10
C LEU A 109 11.07 2.03 10.52
N VAL A 110 11.17 0.73 10.76
CA VAL A 110 10.23 -0.27 10.25
C VAL A 110 9.51 -0.92 11.41
N LEU A 111 8.19 -0.90 11.37
CA LEU A 111 7.32 -1.61 12.28
C LEU A 111 7.04 -3.00 11.70
N SER A 112 7.33 -4.04 12.47
CA SER A 112 6.97 -5.43 12.16
C SER A 112 5.78 -5.85 13.02
N VAL A 113 4.76 -6.43 12.41
CA VAL A 113 3.54 -6.92 13.07
C VAL A 113 3.50 -8.44 12.95
N GLY A 114 3.54 -9.12 14.09
CA GLY A 114 3.61 -10.58 14.14
C GLY A 114 2.33 -11.25 13.67
N LYS A 115 2.51 -12.35 12.93
CA LYS A 115 1.43 -13.18 12.40
C LYS A 115 0.53 -13.72 13.52
N ASP A 116 1.13 -14.25 14.58
CA ASP A 116 0.38 -14.85 15.70
C ASP A 116 -0.52 -13.83 16.38
N THR A 117 -0.08 -12.58 16.49
CA THR A 117 -0.89 -11.49 17.07
C THR A 117 -2.12 -11.22 16.22
N VAL A 118 -1.94 -11.13 14.89
CA VAL A 118 -3.06 -10.92 13.95
C VAL A 118 -4.04 -12.08 14.00
N PHE A 119 -3.56 -13.32 13.94
CA PHE A 119 -4.40 -14.51 14.00
C PHE A 119 -5.09 -14.68 15.36
N GLY A 120 -4.42 -14.28 16.46
CA GLY A 120 -5.02 -14.21 17.78
C GLY A 120 -6.20 -13.25 17.85
N GLU A 121 -6.08 -12.06 17.26
CA GLU A 121 -7.19 -11.11 17.18
C GLU A 121 -8.33 -11.60 16.27
N ILE A 122 -8.02 -12.24 15.14
CA ILE A 122 -9.04 -12.86 14.27
C ILE A 122 -9.81 -13.96 15.04
N SER A 123 -9.11 -14.78 15.81
CA SER A 123 -9.73 -15.86 16.60
C SER A 123 -10.61 -15.31 17.74
N ARG A 124 -10.27 -14.15 18.27
CA ARG A 124 -11.02 -13.46 19.34
C ARG A 124 -12.30 -12.79 18.82
N ASP A 125 -12.19 -12.06 17.72
CA ASP A 125 -13.30 -11.39 17.05
C ASP A 125 -13.16 -11.50 15.52
N PRO A 126 -13.94 -12.37 14.86
CA PRO A 126 -13.89 -12.52 13.40
C PRO A 126 -14.13 -11.22 12.61
N ARG A 127 -14.78 -10.21 13.22
CA ARG A 127 -14.95 -8.88 12.61
C ARG A 127 -13.61 -8.16 12.39
N PHE A 128 -12.59 -8.52 13.17
CA PHE A 128 -11.23 -8.03 12.95
C PHE A 128 -10.72 -8.40 11.56
N ALA A 129 -10.97 -9.63 11.10
CA ALA A 129 -10.60 -10.05 9.74
C ALA A 129 -11.30 -9.21 8.66
N MET A 130 -12.57 -8.86 8.86
CA MET A 130 -13.32 -8.00 7.91
C MET A 130 -12.72 -6.60 7.84
N ARG A 131 -12.30 -6.03 8.99
CA ARG A 131 -11.63 -4.72 9.03
C ARG A 131 -10.27 -4.76 8.34
N MET A 132 -9.47 -5.80 8.55
CA MET A 132 -8.21 -5.99 7.82
C MET A 132 -8.43 -6.15 6.31
N LEU A 133 -9.42 -6.93 5.89
CA LEU A 133 -9.79 -7.09 4.49
C LEU A 133 -10.17 -5.74 3.85
N ALA A 134 -10.94 -4.91 4.55
CA ALA A 134 -11.27 -3.57 4.08
C ALA A 134 -10.01 -2.70 3.88
N GLY A 135 -9.04 -2.78 4.81
CA GLY A 135 -7.76 -2.09 4.69
C GLY A 135 -6.93 -2.56 3.49
N ILE A 136 -6.80 -3.88 3.30
CA ILE A 136 -6.09 -4.48 2.16
C ILE A 136 -6.79 -4.13 0.84
N SER A 137 -8.12 -4.15 0.80
CA SER A 137 -8.90 -3.81 -0.38
C SER A 137 -8.70 -2.34 -0.78
N ARG A 138 -8.67 -1.41 0.17
CA ARG A 138 -8.34 0.00 -0.12
C ARG A 138 -6.97 0.14 -0.76
N ARG A 139 -5.97 -0.58 -0.25
CA ARG A 139 -4.63 -0.58 -0.83
C ARG A 139 -4.63 -1.16 -2.25
N LEU A 140 -5.34 -2.27 -2.48
CA LEU A 140 -5.46 -2.86 -3.82
C LEU A 140 -6.10 -1.88 -4.82
N HIS A 141 -7.16 -1.18 -4.42
CA HIS A 141 -7.77 -0.14 -5.27
C HIS A 141 -6.79 0.97 -5.60
N GLY A 142 -5.96 1.41 -4.65
CA GLY A 142 -4.88 2.38 -4.90
C GLY A 142 -3.88 1.88 -5.95
N LEU A 143 -3.42 0.62 -5.83
CA LEU A 143 -2.51 0.02 -6.79
C LEU A 143 -3.12 -0.11 -8.19
N VAL A 144 -4.42 -0.48 -8.30
CA VAL A 144 -5.12 -0.52 -9.58
C VAL A 144 -5.18 0.87 -10.22
N HIS A 145 -5.47 1.89 -9.44
CA HIS A 145 -5.48 3.28 -9.90
C HIS A 145 -4.08 3.73 -10.40
N ASP A 146 -3.02 3.37 -9.67
CA ASP A 146 -1.64 3.66 -10.05
C ASP A 146 -1.28 2.98 -11.39
N VAL A 147 -1.69 1.70 -11.57
CA VAL A 147 -1.49 0.97 -12.84
C VAL A 147 -2.24 1.63 -14.00
N GLN A 148 -3.49 2.06 -13.78
CA GLN A 148 -4.26 2.78 -14.79
C GLN A 148 -3.59 4.11 -15.18
N ALA A 149 -3.16 4.89 -14.19
CA ALA A 149 -2.41 6.13 -14.43
C ALA A 149 -1.12 5.85 -15.21
N TYR A 150 -0.42 4.75 -14.88
CA TYR A 150 0.79 4.36 -15.59
C TYR A 150 0.56 3.91 -17.03
N ALA A 151 -0.55 3.22 -17.29
CA ALA A 151 -0.90 2.72 -18.63
C ALA A 151 -1.45 3.80 -19.56
N LEU A 152 -2.13 4.82 -19.00
CA LEU A 152 -2.83 5.84 -19.79
C LEU A 152 -2.00 7.13 -19.99
N HIS A 153 -0.90 7.31 -19.27
CA HIS A 153 -0.08 8.52 -19.33
C HIS A 153 1.24 8.28 -20.05
N ASN A 154 1.69 9.28 -20.82
CA ASN A 154 3.04 9.29 -21.41
C ASN A 154 4.12 9.53 -20.31
N GLY A 155 5.40 9.37 -20.69
CA GLY A 155 6.51 9.46 -19.74
C GLY A 155 6.55 10.78 -18.94
N MET A 156 6.26 11.92 -19.59
CA MET A 156 6.25 13.23 -18.94
C MET A 156 5.07 13.36 -17.98
N GLN A 157 3.89 12.93 -18.38
CA GLN A 157 2.70 12.93 -17.51
C GLN A 157 2.88 12.05 -16.26
N ARG A 158 3.59 10.92 -16.39
CA ARG A 158 3.93 10.06 -15.27
C ARG A 158 4.85 10.74 -14.26
N VAL A 159 5.87 11.45 -14.74
CA VAL A 159 6.79 12.21 -13.87
C VAL A 159 6.04 13.34 -13.17
N ILE A 160 5.22 14.10 -13.89
CA ILE A 160 4.41 15.18 -13.34
C ILE A 160 3.44 14.63 -12.29
N GLY A 161 2.72 13.54 -12.59
CA GLY A 161 1.78 12.89 -11.66
C GLY A 161 2.47 12.38 -10.40
N TYR A 162 3.69 11.82 -10.51
CA TYR A 162 4.50 11.41 -9.37
C TYR A 162 4.86 12.60 -8.46
N LEU A 163 5.35 13.69 -9.05
CA LEU A 163 5.72 14.90 -8.31
C LEU A 163 4.53 15.58 -7.64
N LEU A 164 3.37 15.58 -8.31
CA LEU A 164 2.15 16.18 -7.77
C LEU A 164 1.53 15.36 -6.64
N ARG A 165 1.71 14.04 -6.63
CA ARG A 165 1.23 13.17 -5.54
C ARG A 165 1.92 13.51 -4.22
N ASP A 166 3.23 13.75 -4.25
CA ASP A 166 3.99 14.13 -3.06
C ASP A 166 3.63 15.56 -2.57
N LEU A 167 3.08 16.41 -3.46
CA LEU A 167 2.60 17.77 -3.12
C LEU A 167 1.13 17.76 -2.63
N GLY A 168 0.33 16.75 -3.01
CA GLY A 168 -1.09 16.64 -2.67
C GLY A 168 -1.35 16.34 -1.18
N ASP A 169 -0.39 15.76 -0.47
CA ASP A 169 -0.46 15.51 0.96
C ASP A 169 -0.03 16.72 1.82
N ALA A 170 0.34 17.85 1.20
CA ALA A 170 0.62 19.09 1.91
C ALA A 170 -0.68 19.90 2.13
N PRO A 171 -0.95 20.44 3.32
CA PRO A 171 -2.10 21.29 3.56
C PRO A 171 -1.98 22.58 2.72
N GLY A 172 -2.72 22.63 1.61
CA GLY A 172 -2.68 23.75 0.66
C GLY A 172 -2.73 23.34 -0.83
N ALA A 173 -2.95 22.07 -1.14
CA ALA A 173 -3.02 21.58 -2.52
C ALA A 173 -4.14 22.25 -3.33
N LEU A 174 -3.80 22.68 -4.53
CA LEU A 174 -4.69 23.27 -5.53
C LEU A 174 -5.83 22.31 -5.90
N PRO A 175 -7.03 22.83 -6.24
CA PRO A 175 -8.18 22.00 -6.59
C PRO A 175 -7.89 21.16 -7.85
N GLU A 176 -8.42 19.95 -7.87
CA GLU A 176 -8.36 19.05 -9.03
C GLU A 176 -8.81 19.76 -10.31
N PRO A 177 -8.12 19.53 -11.44
CA PRO A 177 -8.63 19.96 -12.73
C PRO A 177 -9.93 19.23 -13.02
N ALA A 178 -11.02 19.98 -13.14
CA ALA A 178 -12.33 19.47 -13.51
C ALA A 178 -12.21 18.55 -14.72
N SER A 179 -12.62 17.29 -14.57
CA SER A 179 -12.76 16.32 -15.65
C SER A 179 -13.90 16.74 -16.57
N GLY A 180 -13.58 17.65 -17.49
CA GLY A 180 -14.44 17.99 -18.61
C GLY A 180 -14.33 16.93 -19.69
N LEU A 181 -15.04 15.84 -19.56
CA LEU A 181 -15.38 15.00 -20.71
C LEU A 181 -16.38 15.79 -21.57
N MET A 182 -15.89 16.39 -22.65
CA MET A 182 -16.77 16.85 -23.69
C MET A 182 -17.45 15.63 -24.35
N PRO A 183 -18.78 15.60 -24.46
CA PRO A 183 -19.43 14.59 -25.30
C PRO A 183 -19.09 14.86 -26.76
N LEU A 184 -18.52 13.87 -27.44
CA LEU A 184 -18.39 13.86 -28.87
C LEU A 184 -19.79 13.95 -29.47
N ALA A 185 -20.09 15.09 -30.09
CA ALA A 185 -21.30 15.30 -30.89
C ALA A 185 -21.34 14.27 -32.00
N GLY A 186 -22.33 13.40 -31.99
CA GLY A 186 -22.62 12.47 -33.05
C GLY A 186 -23.08 13.21 -34.29
N ALA A 187 -22.39 13.02 -35.37
CA ALA A 187 -22.89 13.34 -36.70
C ALA A 187 -23.93 12.29 -37.06
N GLY A 188 -25.17 12.76 -37.20
CA GLY A 188 -26.24 11.95 -37.72
C GLY A 188 -26.13 11.78 -39.23
N SER A 189 -26.49 10.61 -39.72
CA SER A 189 -27.11 10.47 -41.03
C SER A 189 -27.93 9.18 -41.04
N GLY A 190 -29.15 9.34 -41.42
CA GLY A 190 -30.20 8.36 -41.46
C GLY A 190 -29.97 7.22 -42.44
N GLY A 191 -30.54 6.10 -42.09
CA GLY A 191 -30.70 4.94 -42.95
C GLY A 191 -31.85 4.09 -42.42
N ARG A 192 -33.04 4.33 -42.95
CA ARG A 192 -34.22 3.48 -42.75
C ARG A 192 -33.95 2.09 -43.34
N ALA A 193 -34.08 1.05 -42.53
CA ALA A 193 -34.23 -0.31 -43.06
C ALA A 193 -35.70 -0.66 -43.24
N PRO A 194 -36.08 -1.38 -44.31
CA PRO A 194 -37.46 -1.82 -44.55
C PRO A 194 -37.80 -3.11 -43.77
N PRO A 195 -39.09 -3.41 -43.60
CA PRO A 195 -39.55 -4.53 -42.78
C PRO A 195 -39.43 -5.87 -43.52
N CYS A 196 -38.97 -6.91 -42.81
CA CYS A 196 -39.08 -8.31 -43.26
C CYS A 196 -40.52 -8.76 -43.17
N ARG A 197 -41.04 -9.28 -44.29
CA ARG A 197 -42.29 -10.04 -44.38
C ARG A 197 -42.00 -11.51 -44.00
N GLU A 198 -42.94 -12.04 -43.25
CA GLU A 198 -43.09 -13.46 -43.02
C GLU A 198 -43.48 -14.21 -44.30
N ALA A 199 -42.92 -15.37 -44.49
CA ALA A 199 -43.48 -16.55 -45.11
C ALA A 199 -42.67 -17.76 -44.60
#